data_33bbecfbdc1b842e951e027a32dffd1f
#
_entry.id   33bbecfbdc1b842e951e027a32dffd1f
#
_cell.length_a   1.000
_cell.length_b   1.000
_cell.length_c   1.000
_cell.angle_alpha   90.00
_cell.angle_beta   90.00
_cell.angle_gamma   90.00
#
_symmetry.space_group_name_H-M   'P 1'
#
loop_
_entity.id
_entity.type
_entity.pdbx_description
1 polymer ?
#
loop_
_entity_poly.entity_id
_entity_poly.type
_entity_poly.pdbx_seq_one_letter_code
_entity_poly.pdbx_strand_id
1 'polypeptide(L)' 'TDFDVVSLLNQNVASERCAILRYQEIAKFTDGIDFTTCDIAKHILAEEEEHEQDLQDYLTDIARMKKSFQK' A
#
# COMPACT_ATOMS: atom_id res chain seq x y z
N THR A 1 13.07 3.42 18.34
CA THR A 1 12.50 2.28 19.06
C THR A 1 11.59 1.46 18.14
N ASP A 2 11.29 0.22 18.54
CA ASP A 2 10.37 -0.65 17.79
C ASP A 2 8.99 -0.01 17.58
N PHE A 3 8.54 0.74 18.57
CA PHE A 3 7.27 1.45 18.50
C PHE A 3 7.27 2.50 17.38
N ASP A 4 8.38 3.22 17.23
CA ASP A 4 8.50 4.25 16.19
C ASP A 4 8.50 3.64 14.80
N VAL A 5 9.16 2.49 14.62
CA VAL A 5 9.19 1.77 13.34
C VAL A 5 7.79 1.32 12.96
N VAL A 6 7.04 0.74 13.89
CA VAL A 6 5.67 0.27 13.63
C VAL A 6 4.76 1.46 13.28
N SER A 7 4.92 2.58 13.99
CA SER A 7 4.14 3.79 13.71
C SER A 7 4.41 4.31 12.30
N LEU A 8 5.69 4.39 11.89
CA LEU A 8 6.06 4.82 10.55
C LEU A 8 5.51 3.89 9.47
N LEU A 9 5.59 2.58 9.67
CA LEU A 9 5.06 1.62 8.72
C LEU A 9 3.55 1.72 8.58
N ASN A 10 2.84 1.94 9.67
CA ASN A 10 1.39 2.15 9.62
C ASN A 10 1.03 3.43 8.87
N GLN A 11 1.79 4.50 9.03
CA GLN A 11 1.61 5.72 8.25
C GLN A 11 1.84 5.48 6.77
N ASN A 12 2.86 4.69 6.41
CA ASN A 12 3.14 4.35 5.03
C ASN A 12 2.00 3.53 4.42
N VAL A 13 1.46 2.56 5.15
CA VAL A 13 0.30 1.78 4.68
C VAL A 13 -0.89 2.70 4.42
N ALA A 14 -1.18 3.64 5.32
CA ALA A 14 -2.27 4.59 5.13
C ALA A 14 -2.06 5.46 3.89
N SER A 15 -0.83 5.93 3.66
CA SER A 15 -0.49 6.71 2.47
C SER A 15 -0.66 5.91 1.18
N GLU A 16 -0.23 4.64 1.17
CA GLU A 16 -0.40 3.76 0.02
C GLU A 16 -1.87 3.51 -0.28
N ARG A 17 -2.70 3.33 0.73
CA ARG A 17 -4.14 3.16 0.56
C ARG A 17 -4.79 4.40 -0.04
N CYS A 18 -4.40 5.59 0.39
CA CYS A 18 -4.87 6.84 -0.22
C CYS A 18 -4.50 6.91 -1.69
N ALA A 19 -3.27 6.56 -2.04
CA ALA A 19 -2.82 6.54 -3.43
C ALA A 19 -3.63 5.53 -4.25
N ILE A 20 -3.86 4.34 -3.73
CA ILE A 20 -4.66 3.30 -4.39
C ILE A 20 -6.06 3.82 -4.71
N LEU A 21 -6.73 4.45 -3.74
CA LEU A 21 -8.07 5.01 -3.96
C LEU A 21 -8.09 6.08 -5.05
N ARG A 22 -7.08 6.96 -5.06
CA ARG A 22 -6.95 8.00 -6.09
C ARG A 22 -6.77 7.41 -7.48
N TYR A 23 -5.90 6.42 -7.61
CA TYR A 23 -5.65 5.78 -8.91
C TYR A 23 -6.85 4.96 -9.38
N GLN A 24 -7.59 4.36 -8.46
CA GLN A 24 -8.86 3.70 -8.80
C GLN A 24 -9.87 4.70 -9.38
N GLU A 25 -9.98 5.88 -8.79
CA GLU A 25 -10.86 6.93 -9.29
C GLU A 25 -10.42 7.42 -10.67
N ILE A 26 -9.12 7.64 -10.87
CA ILE A 26 -8.58 8.05 -12.18
C ILE A 26 -8.87 6.98 -13.22
N ALA A 27 -8.64 5.71 -12.91
CA ALA A 27 -8.89 4.62 -13.84
C ALA A 27 -10.37 4.55 -14.22
N LYS A 28 -11.28 4.70 -13.28
CA LYS A 28 -12.72 4.72 -13.56
C LYS A 28 -13.12 5.90 -14.40
N PHE A 29 -12.60 7.09 -14.09
CA PHE A 29 -12.93 8.31 -14.79
C PHE A 29 -12.43 8.29 -16.24
N THR A 30 -11.27 7.71 -16.49
CA THR A 30 -10.65 7.67 -17.82
C THR A 30 -11.01 6.43 -18.63
N ASP A 31 -11.69 5.47 -18.04
CA ASP A 31 -12.09 4.24 -18.73
C ASP A 31 -13.02 4.55 -19.90
N GLY A 32 -12.64 4.10 -21.10
CA GLY A 32 -13.40 4.36 -22.31
C GLY A 32 -13.25 5.77 -22.89
N ILE A 33 -12.53 6.68 -22.21
CA ILE A 33 -12.34 8.07 -22.66
C ILE A 33 -10.88 8.31 -23.03
N ASP A 34 -9.97 7.97 -22.14
CA ASP A 34 -8.53 8.16 -22.33
C ASP A 34 -7.81 6.85 -21.99
N PHE A 35 -7.59 6.02 -23.00
CA PHE A 35 -7.01 4.69 -22.82
C PHE A 35 -5.58 4.76 -22.28
N THR A 36 -4.80 5.74 -22.72
CA THR A 36 -3.40 5.87 -22.26
C THR A 36 -3.33 6.21 -20.78
N THR A 37 -4.11 7.21 -20.35
CA THR A 37 -4.16 7.58 -18.93
C THR A 37 -4.72 6.46 -18.07
N CYS A 38 -5.75 5.77 -18.55
CA CYS A 38 -6.33 4.63 -17.85
C CYS A 38 -5.32 3.51 -17.67
N ASP A 39 -4.56 3.16 -18.71
CA ASP A 39 -3.53 2.13 -18.64
C ASP A 39 -2.41 2.50 -17.68
N ILE A 40 -1.96 3.75 -17.70
CA ILE A 40 -0.95 4.25 -16.77
C ILE A 40 -1.46 4.17 -15.33
N ALA A 41 -2.69 4.61 -15.09
CA ALA A 41 -3.30 4.56 -13.76
C ALA A 41 -3.41 3.13 -13.25
N LYS A 42 -3.82 2.19 -14.09
CA LYS A 42 -3.90 0.77 -13.73
C LYS A 42 -2.53 0.17 -13.41
N HIS A 43 -1.51 0.56 -14.15
CA HIS A 43 -0.15 0.08 -13.93
C HIS A 43 0.39 0.58 -12.59
N ILE A 44 0.21 1.87 -12.30
CA ILE A 44 0.62 2.46 -11.02
C ILE A 44 -0.17 1.85 -9.88
N LEU A 45 -1.46 1.63 -10.06
CA LEU A 45 -2.33 1.00 -9.07
C LEU A 45 -1.81 -0.39 -8.69
N ALA A 46 -1.42 -1.20 -9.66
CA ALA A 46 -0.86 -2.53 -9.41
C ALA A 46 0.43 -2.44 -8.58
N GLU A 47 1.31 -1.49 -8.88
CA GLU A 47 2.54 -1.27 -8.12
C GLU A 47 2.24 -0.84 -6.67
N GLU A 48 1.27 0.06 -6.47
CA GLU A 48 0.90 0.54 -5.15
C GLU A 48 0.27 -0.56 -4.30
N GLU A 49 -0.55 -1.42 -4.91
CA GLU A 49 -1.13 -2.57 -4.22
C GLU A 49 -0.05 -3.56 -3.76
N GLU A 50 0.95 -3.79 -4.59
CA GLU A 50 2.09 -4.62 -4.25
C GLU A 50 2.89 -4.02 -3.08
N HIS A 51 3.14 -2.71 -3.10
CA HIS A 51 3.82 -2.00 -2.02
C HIS A 51 3.03 -2.11 -0.71
N GLU A 52 1.71 -1.93 -0.76
CA GLU A 52 0.87 -2.08 0.43
C GLU A 52 0.98 -3.48 1.01
N GLN A 53 0.93 -4.50 0.17
CA GLN A 53 1.04 -5.89 0.61
C GLN A 53 2.40 -6.16 1.27
N ASP A 54 3.47 -5.67 0.66
CA ASP A 54 4.82 -5.82 1.21
C ASP A 54 4.94 -5.16 2.59
N LEU A 55 4.37 -3.97 2.75
CA LEU A 55 4.37 -3.27 4.04
C LEU A 55 3.58 -4.03 5.10
N GLN A 56 2.43 -4.57 4.73
CA GLN A 56 1.61 -5.36 5.66
C GLN A 56 2.30 -6.66 6.06
N ASP A 57 2.97 -7.33 5.12
CA ASP A 57 3.75 -8.53 5.40
C ASP A 57 4.88 -8.22 6.39
N TYR A 58 5.55 -7.09 6.20
CA TYR A 58 6.61 -6.64 7.10
C TYR A 58 6.10 -6.39 8.51
N LEU A 59 4.94 -5.74 8.64
CA LEU A 59 4.30 -5.51 9.94
C LEU A 59 3.93 -6.83 10.62
N THR A 60 3.43 -7.78 9.86
CA THR A 60 3.09 -9.12 10.36
C THR A 60 4.33 -9.82 10.90
N ASP A 61 5.44 -9.74 10.18
CA ASP A 61 6.71 -10.35 10.59
C ASP A 61 7.23 -9.72 11.89
N ILE A 62 7.15 -8.41 12.02
CA ILE A 62 7.54 -7.71 13.24
C ILE A 62 6.70 -8.19 14.43
N ALA A 63 5.39 -8.32 14.25
CA ALA A 63 4.48 -8.80 15.30
C ALA A 63 4.83 -10.23 15.73
N ARG A 64 5.16 -11.10 14.78
CA ARG A 64 5.59 -12.47 15.06
C ARG A 64 6.90 -12.50 15.86
N MET A 65 7.86 -11.68 15.49
CA MET A 65 9.13 -11.56 16.18
C MET A 65 8.93 -11.13 17.63
N LYS A 66 8.07 -10.13 17.88
CA LYS A 66 7.75 -9.67 19.22
C LYS A 66 7.13 -10.76 20.08
N LYS A 67 6.20 -11.52 19.54
CA LYS A 67 5.60 -12.66 20.23
C LYS A 67 6.64 -13.70 20.60
N SER A 68 7.59 -13.95 19.71
CA SER A 68 8.65 -14.94 19.95
C SER A 68 9.54 -14.55 21.12
N PHE A 69 9.77 -13.25 21.32
CA PHE A 69 10.60 -12.74 22.41
C PHE A 69 9.87 -12.60 23.75
N GLN A 70 8.55 -12.67 23.76
CA GLN A 70 7.73 -12.46 24.96
C GLN A 70 7.38 -13.74 25.72
N LYS A 71 8.01 -14.84 25.44
CA LYS A 71 7.77 -16.11 26.13
C LYS A 71 8.25 -16.11 27.58
#